data_fd54504173a0b842af2f1b326acd1b70
#
_entry.id   fd54504173a0b842af2f1b326acd1b70
#
_cell.length_a   1.000
_cell.length_b   1.000
_cell.length_c   1.000
_cell.angle_alpha   90.00
_cell.angle_beta   90.00
_cell.angle_gamma   90.00
#
_symmetry.space_group_name_H-M   'P 1'
#
loop_
_entity.id
_entity.type
_entity.pdbx_description
1 polymer ?
#
loop_
_entity_poly.entity_id
_entity_poly.type
_entity_poly.pdbx_seq_one_letter_code
_entity_poly.pdbx_strand_id
1 'polypeptide(L)'
;MLEIRKMLIGTVELGSLFVGGQAQQVPQNPIAKTGDIPIYSGGQIAIRNTVPGKGITWVAAGDILIADRCLLSDVTWKELDSAGLIAGREVCIDSHKYLCRVPKVGYDWDRQNEWDKALAIMGADNSLWHWNSMYFWGAEGLTTVTRIARGCHTAYTRDYADEDSRYFN
;
A
#
# COMPACT_ATOMS: atom_id res chain seq x y z
N MET A 1 -22.22 -13.34 -26.37
CA MET A 1 -22.81 -13.12 -25.03
C MET A 1 -21.63 -12.83 -24.09
N LEU A 2 -21.34 -11.53 -23.84
CA LEU A 2 -20.26 -11.11 -22.93
C LEU A 2 -20.77 -11.35 -21.50
N GLU A 3 -20.22 -12.35 -20.83
CA GLU A 3 -20.38 -12.46 -19.39
C GLU A 3 -19.77 -11.22 -18.74
N ILE A 4 -20.64 -10.36 -18.23
CA ILE A 4 -20.24 -9.31 -17.29
C ILE A 4 -19.73 -10.06 -16.05
N ARG A 5 -18.41 -10.23 -15.94
CA ARG A 5 -17.79 -10.65 -14.68
C ARG A 5 -18.19 -9.59 -13.65
N LYS A 6 -19.13 -9.96 -12.80
CA LYS A 6 -19.52 -9.19 -11.62
C LYS A 6 -18.23 -9.04 -10.80
N MET A 7 -17.61 -7.86 -10.88
CA MET A 7 -16.43 -7.55 -10.08
C MET A 7 -16.86 -7.65 -8.62
N LEU A 8 -16.43 -8.73 -7.97
CA LEU A 8 -16.61 -8.90 -6.54
C LEU A 8 -15.69 -7.89 -5.84
N ILE A 9 -16.27 -6.83 -5.32
CA ILE A 9 -15.61 -6.03 -4.30
C ILE A 9 -15.60 -6.91 -3.06
N GLY A 10 -14.40 -7.38 -2.69
CA GLY A 10 -14.24 -8.27 -1.55
C GLY A 10 -12.91 -8.03 -0.87
N THR A 11 -12.82 -8.45 0.37
CA THR A 11 -11.57 -8.46 1.12
C THR A 11 -11.04 -9.89 1.23
N VAL A 12 -9.72 -10.03 1.25
CA VAL A 12 -9.03 -11.28 1.50
C VAL A 12 -7.91 -11.06 2.51
N GLU A 13 -7.76 -11.96 3.47
CA GLU A 13 -6.59 -11.98 4.34
C GLU A 13 -5.50 -12.83 3.70
N LEU A 14 -4.32 -12.25 3.45
CA LEU A 14 -3.24 -12.90 2.74
C LEU A 14 -1.89 -12.32 3.13
N GLY A 15 -0.96 -13.17 3.54
CA GLY A 15 0.40 -12.80 3.88
C GLY A 15 0.52 -11.98 5.15
N SER A 16 1.74 -11.82 5.62
CA SER A 16 2.08 -10.99 6.77
C SER A 16 3.29 -10.13 6.45
N LEU A 17 3.32 -8.91 7.02
CA LEU A 17 4.47 -8.01 6.94
C LEU A 17 5.57 -8.51 7.87
N PHE A 18 6.79 -8.58 7.36
CA PHE A 18 8.00 -8.84 8.14
C PHE A 18 8.96 -7.66 8.03
N VAL A 19 9.52 -7.26 9.17
CA VAL A 19 10.61 -6.29 9.26
C VAL A 19 11.74 -6.91 10.07
N GLY A 20 12.95 -6.94 9.51
CA GLY A 20 14.09 -7.58 10.15
C GLY A 20 13.89 -9.06 10.50
N GLY A 21 13.04 -9.76 9.75
CA GLY A 21 12.70 -11.17 9.99
C GLY A 21 11.58 -11.42 11.01
N GLN A 22 11.04 -10.36 11.63
CA GLN A 22 9.95 -10.44 12.61
C GLN A 22 8.61 -10.09 11.98
N ALA A 23 7.59 -10.93 12.15
CA ALA A 23 6.23 -10.67 11.70
C ALA A 23 5.60 -9.54 12.53
N GLN A 24 5.20 -8.47 11.84
CA GLN A 24 4.60 -7.29 12.45
C GLN A 24 3.11 -7.51 12.73
N GLN A 25 2.60 -6.82 13.73
CA GLN A 25 1.16 -6.78 13.98
C GLN A 25 0.49 -5.86 12.94
N VAL A 26 -0.64 -6.30 12.38
CA VAL A 26 -1.45 -5.44 11.53
C VAL A 26 -2.12 -4.37 12.42
N PRO A 27 -2.00 -3.07 12.06
CA PRO A 27 -2.60 -2.00 12.83
C PRO A 27 -4.11 -2.15 12.94
N GLN A 28 -4.65 -2.09 14.15
CA GLN A 28 -6.10 -2.11 14.38
C GLN A 28 -6.70 -0.70 14.22
N ASN A 29 -5.92 0.32 14.56
CA ASN A 29 -6.28 1.72 14.39
C ASN A 29 -5.23 2.41 13.48
N PRO A 30 -5.38 2.35 12.15
CA PRO A 30 -4.37 2.82 11.20
C PRO A 30 -4.39 4.34 11.00
N ILE A 31 -4.29 5.10 12.08
CA ILE A 31 -4.18 6.57 12.07
C ILE A 31 -2.79 6.97 12.55
N ALA A 32 -2.04 7.72 11.74
CA ALA A 32 -0.62 8.03 11.97
C ALA A 32 -0.28 8.61 13.35
N LYS A 33 -1.13 9.50 13.88
CA LYS A 33 -0.84 10.22 15.14
C LYS A 33 -1.29 9.51 16.40
N THR A 34 -2.21 8.57 16.29
CA THR A 34 -2.84 7.90 17.44
C THR A 34 -2.94 6.40 17.26
N GLY A 35 -2.47 5.90 16.14
CA GLY A 35 -2.58 4.52 15.74
C GLY A 35 -1.46 3.64 16.27
N ASP A 36 -1.57 2.38 15.94
CA ASP A 36 -0.68 1.30 16.33
C ASP A 36 0.16 0.81 15.14
N ILE A 37 0.39 1.69 14.15
CA ILE A 37 1.19 1.35 12.96
C ILE A 37 2.64 1.12 13.38
N PRO A 38 3.24 -0.04 13.04
CA PRO A 38 4.65 -0.28 13.31
C PRO A 38 5.54 0.80 12.70
N ILE A 39 6.47 1.33 13.49
CA ILE A 39 7.45 2.33 13.06
C ILE A 39 8.65 1.59 12.46
N TYR A 40 9.03 1.96 11.23
CA TYR A 40 10.23 1.38 10.62
C TYR A 40 11.50 1.92 11.28
N SER A 41 12.31 1.01 11.78
CA SER A 41 13.57 1.30 12.44
C SER A 41 14.78 0.62 11.77
N GLY A 42 14.58 0.17 10.52
CA GLY A 42 15.60 -0.54 9.75
C GLY A 42 15.30 -2.05 9.63
N GLY A 43 16.08 -2.71 8.80
CA GLY A 43 15.95 -4.13 8.53
C GLY A 43 15.20 -4.43 7.21
N GLN A 44 15.23 -5.70 6.81
CA GLN A 44 14.59 -6.12 5.57
C GLN A 44 13.06 -6.04 5.69
N ILE A 45 12.42 -5.34 4.75
CA ILE A 45 10.96 -5.33 4.59
C ILE A 45 10.58 -6.46 3.65
N ALA A 46 9.62 -7.30 4.02
CA ALA A 46 9.12 -8.39 3.19
C ALA A 46 7.66 -8.73 3.51
N ILE A 47 6.92 -9.18 2.50
CA ILE A 47 5.64 -9.89 2.70
C ILE A 47 5.95 -11.38 2.53
N ARG A 48 5.48 -12.20 3.46
CA ARG A 48 5.68 -13.65 3.49
C ARG A 48 4.38 -14.37 3.82
N ASN A 49 4.43 -15.69 3.99
CA ASN A 49 3.27 -16.51 4.36
C ASN A 49 2.50 -15.93 5.54
N THR A 50 1.20 -16.14 5.52
CA THR A 50 0.28 -15.65 6.55
C THR A 50 0.64 -16.25 7.92
N VAL A 51 0.89 -15.37 8.88
CA VAL A 51 1.05 -15.74 10.29
C VAL A 51 -0.30 -15.54 10.99
N PRO A 52 -0.83 -16.53 11.68
CA PRO A 52 -2.12 -16.41 12.36
C PRO A 52 -2.20 -15.18 13.25
N GLY A 53 -3.25 -14.38 13.08
CA GLY A 53 -3.48 -13.12 13.79
C GLY A 53 -2.63 -11.93 13.31
N LYS A 54 -1.84 -12.10 12.25
CA LYS A 54 -1.01 -11.05 11.63
C LYS A 54 -1.19 -10.97 10.11
N GLY A 55 -2.27 -11.52 9.60
CA GLY A 55 -2.60 -11.47 8.19
C GLY A 55 -2.99 -10.07 7.74
N ILE A 56 -2.50 -9.67 6.56
CA ILE A 56 -2.85 -8.39 5.93
C ILE A 56 -4.20 -8.56 5.25
N THR A 57 -5.11 -7.63 5.49
CA THR A 57 -6.37 -7.54 4.74
C THR A 57 -6.13 -6.76 3.46
N TRP A 58 -6.50 -7.36 2.34
CA TRP A 58 -6.43 -6.76 1.02
C TRP A 58 -7.81 -6.54 0.45
N VAL A 59 -7.99 -5.44 -0.25
CA VAL A 59 -9.19 -5.14 -1.03
C VAL A 59 -8.92 -5.46 -2.49
N ALA A 60 -9.79 -6.25 -3.10
CA ALA A 60 -9.70 -6.58 -4.52
C ALA A 60 -10.20 -5.41 -5.36
N ALA A 61 -9.33 -4.87 -6.21
CA ALA A 61 -9.61 -3.77 -7.12
C ALA A 61 -9.25 -4.18 -8.56
N GLY A 62 -10.15 -4.92 -9.19
CA GLY A 62 -9.92 -5.49 -10.52
C GLY A 62 -8.92 -6.65 -10.45
N ASP A 63 -7.77 -6.48 -11.09
CA ASP A 63 -6.69 -7.47 -11.17
C ASP A 63 -5.59 -7.25 -10.11
N ILE A 64 -5.77 -6.28 -9.22
CA ILE A 64 -4.81 -5.99 -8.14
C ILE A 64 -5.46 -6.15 -6.76
N LEU A 65 -4.62 -6.40 -5.77
CA LEU A 65 -4.95 -6.37 -4.36
C LEU A 65 -4.25 -5.16 -3.73
N ILE A 66 -5.01 -4.30 -3.07
CA ILE A 66 -4.47 -3.15 -2.33
C ILE A 66 -4.68 -3.41 -0.84
N ALA A 67 -3.63 -3.24 -0.03
CA ALA A 67 -3.77 -3.32 1.42
C ALA A 67 -4.80 -2.31 1.91
N ASP A 68 -5.69 -2.73 2.79
CA ASP A 68 -6.80 -1.92 3.27
C ASP A 68 -6.35 -0.78 4.19
N ARG A 69 -5.06 -0.74 4.55
CA ARG A 69 -4.48 0.24 5.49
C ARG A 69 -2.98 0.38 5.33
N CYS A 70 -2.42 1.43 5.93
CA CYS A 70 -0.98 1.56 6.11
C CYS A 70 -0.46 0.45 7.03
N LEU A 71 0.59 -0.22 6.61
CA LEU A 71 1.17 -1.37 7.32
C LEU A 71 2.45 -1.00 8.07
N LEU A 72 3.13 0.05 7.66
CA LEU A 72 4.43 0.46 8.18
C LEU A 72 4.56 1.98 8.06
N SER A 73 4.94 2.65 9.12
CA SER A 73 5.16 4.10 9.15
C SER A 73 6.65 4.44 9.25
N ASP A 74 6.96 5.71 9.00
CA ASP A 74 8.31 6.25 9.12
C ASP A 74 9.33 5.63 8.15
N VAL A 75 8.85 5.11 7.02
CA VAL A 75 9.65 4.51 5.95
C VAL A 75 9.82 5.51 4.81
N THR A 76 11.06 5.70 4.35
CA THR A 76 11.34 6.55 3.19
C THR A 76 11.07 5.81 1.88
N TRP A 77 10.85 6.58 0.81
CA TRP A 77 10.71 6.00 -0.53
C TRP A 77 11.99 5.23 -0.96
N LYS A 78 13.17 5.75 -0.60
CA LYS A 78 14.46 5.08 -0.86
C LYS A 78 14.58 3.72 -0.14
N GLU A 79 14.07 3.62 1.07
CA GLU A 79 14.07 2.35 1.81
C GLU A 79 13.16 1.32 1.14
N LEU A 80 11.99 1.76 0.62
CA LEU A 80 11.10 0.91 -0.18
C LEU A 80 11.75 0.49 -1.51
N ASP A 81 12.45 1.41 -2.18
CA ASP A 81 13.19 1.12 -3.41
C ASP A 81 14.33 0.11 -3.16
N SER A 82 15.09 0.32 -2.11
CA SER A 82 16.16 -0.60 -1.68
C SER A 82 15.62 -1.99 -1.32
N ALA A 83 14.39 -2.09 -0.84
CA ALA A 83 13.70 -3.35 -0.60
C ALA A 83 13.12 -4.00 -1.89
N GLY A 84 13.24 -3.32 -3.05
CA GLY A 84 12.69 -3.75 -4.34
C GLY A 84 11.18 -3.56 -4.46
N LEU A 85 10.57 -2.77 -3.58
CA LEU A 85 9.13 -2.58 -3.53
C LEU A 85 8.61 -1.45 -4.43
N ILE A 86 9.49 -0.68 -5.05
CA ILE A 86 9.10 0.32 -6.05
C ILE A 86 8.95 -0.34 -7.43
N ALA A 87 9.99 -1.00 -7.91
CA ALA A 87 9.94 -1.73 -9.17
C ALA A 87 9.02 -2.96 -9.13
N GLY A 88 8.86 -3.53 -7.96
CA GLY A 88 8.13 -4.75 -7.71
C GLY A 88 9.05 -5.96 -7.52
N ARG A 89 8.71 -6.76 -6.53
CA ARG A 89 9.42 -7.98 -6.18
C ARG A 89 8.48 -9.17 -6.18
N GLU A 90 8.87 -10.25 -6.85
CA GLU A 90 8.15 -11.52 -6.75
C GLU A 90 8.24 -12.06 -5.32
N VAL A 91 7.10 -12.41 -4.75
CA VAL A 91 6.97 -13.03 -3.43
C VAL A 91 6.12 -14.28 -3.55
N CYS A 92 6.42 -15.27 -2.73
CA CYS A 92 5.58 -16.45 -2.57
C CYS A 92 4.84 -16.33 -1.23
N ILE A 93 3.51 -16.31 -1.29
CA ILE A 93 2.64 -16.23 -0.12
C ILE A 93 1.70 -17.42 -0.18
N ASP A 94 1.72 -18.25 0.85
CA ASP A 94 0.83 -19.42 0.99
C ASP A 94 0.81 -20.29 -0.29
N SER A 95 2.01 -20.54 -0.84
CA SER A 95 2.28 -21.32 -2.06
C SER A 95 1.87 -20.67 -3.38
N HIS A 96 1.44 -19.41 -3.39
CA HIS A 96 1.10 -18.65 -4.60
C HIS A 96 2.10 -17.53 -4.84
N LYS A 97 2.35 -17.23 -6.12
CA LYS A 97 3.26 -16.16 -6.54
C LYS A 97 2.51 -14.87 -6.77
N TYR A 98 3.07 -13.77 -6.25
CA TYR A 98 2.54 -12.42 -6.39
C TYR A 98 3.69 -11.46 -6.73
N LEU A 99 3.37 -10.37 -7.44
CA LEU A 99 4.24 -9.21 -7.57
C LEU A 99 3.87 -8.20 -6.48
N CYS A 100 4.73 -8.04 -5.49
CA CYS A 100 4.52 -7.11 -4.38
C CYS A 100 5.26 -5.80 -4.63
N ARG A 101 4.54 -4.68 -4.58
CA ARG A 101 5.10 -3.33 -4.74
C ARG A 101 4.14 -2.27 -4.20
N VAL A 102 4.62 -1.03 -4.07
CA VAL A 102 3.74 0.11 -3.84
C VAL A 102 2.87 0.37 -5.07
N PRO A 103 1.67 0.94 -4.91
CA PRO A 103 0.77 1.19 -6.03
C PRO A 103 1.30 2.27 -6.98
N LYS A 104 0.93 2.19 -8.24
CA LYS A 104 1.05 3.30 -9.18
C LYS A 104 -0.04 4.32 -8.89
N VAL A 105 0.36 5.55 -8.60
CA VAL A 105 -0.56 6.62 -8.18
C VAL A 105 -0.75 7.70 -9.25
N GLY A 106 0.06 7.65 -10.32
CA GLY A 106 -0.02 8.53 -11.48
C GLY A 106 0.32 9.98 -11.19
N TYR A 107 0.48 10.74 -12.26
CA TYR A 107 0.65 12.20 -12.23
C TYR A 107 -0.71 12.89 -12.24
N ASP A 108 -0.74 14.22 -12.08
CA ASP A 108 -1.98 15.00 -12.06
C ASP A 108 -2.82 14.86 -13.34
N TRP A 109 -2.15 14.62 -14.47
CA TRP A 109 -2.78 14.42 -15.79
C TRP A 109 -3.09 12.95 -16.11
N ASP A 110 -2.58 12.00 -15.34
CA ASP A 110 -2.79 10.56 -15.54
C ASP A 110 -3.82 10.00 -14.57
N ARG A 111 -5.02 9.73 -15.09
CA ARG A 111 -6.13 9.10 -14.37
C ARG A 111 -6.21 7.59 -14.64
N GLN A 112 -5.28 7.02 -15.40
CA GLN A 112 -5.25 5.59 -15.71
C GLN A 112 -4.35 4.78 -14.77
N ASN A 113 -3.90 5.40 -13.67
CA ASN A 113 -3.09 4.75 -12.64
C ASN A 113 -3.91 3.79 -11.76
N GLU A 114 -3.24 2.96 -10.98
CA GLU A 114 -3.87 1.93 -10.15
C GLU A 114 -4.71 2.50 -9.00
N TRP A 115 -4.24 3.58 -8.38
CA TRP A 115 -4.95 4.23 -7.29
C TRP A 115 -6.30 4.79 -7.74
N ASP A 116 -6.33 5.54 -8.83
CA ASP A 116 -7.59 6.10 -9.36
C ASP A 116 -8.52 5.01 -9.91
N LYS A 117 -7.99 3.92 -10.48
CA LYS A 117 -8.78 2.74 -10.86
C LYS A 117 -9.39 2.05 -9.64
N ALA A 118 -8.63 1.90 -8.58
CA ALA A 118 -9.12 1.35 -7.32
C ALA A 118 -10.25 2.20 -6.74
N LEU A 119 -10.08 3.53 -6.73
CA LEU A 119 -11.13 4.47 -6.32
C LEU A 119 -12.39 4.35 -7.16
N ALA A 120 -12.25 4.17 -8.48
CA ALA A 120 -13.39 4.00 -9.37
C ALA A 120 -14.18 2.71 -9.08
N ILE A 121 -13.51 1.67 -8.59
CA ILE A 121 -14.12 0.37 -8.26
C ILE A 121 -14.68 0.36 -6.84
N MET A 122 -13.90 0.80 -5.86
CA MET A 122 -14.19 0.66 -4.43
C MET A 122 -14.87 1.90 -3.83
N GLY A 123 -14.78 3.04 -4.52
CA GLY A 123 -15.15 4.33 -3.94
C GLY A 123 -14.09 4.86 -2.97
N ALA A 124 -14.39 5.99 -2.36
CA ALA A 124 -13.51 6.70 -1.42
C ALA A 124 -13.92 6.51 0.04
N ASP A 125 -14.58 5.40 0.37
CA ASP A 125 -15.01 5.10 1.74
C ASP A 125 -13.81 4.72 2.59
N ASN A 126 -13.50 5.56 3.58
CA ASN A 126 -12.38 5.34 4.51
C ASN A 126 -12.56 4.09 5.39
N SER A 127 -13.77 3.56 5.55
CA SER A 127 -13.99 2.32 6.30
C SER A 127 -13.55 1.07 5.55
N LEU A 128 -13.43 1.17 4.22
CA LEU A 128 -13.00 0.06 3.37
C LEU A 128 -11.49 0.01 3.21
N TRP A 129 -10.85 1.16 3.02
CA TRP A 129 -9.41 1.28 2.90
C TRP A 129 -8.93 2.60 3.52
N HIS A 130 -8.36 2.50 4.65
CA HIS A 130 -8.08 3.56 5.62
C HIS A 130 -7.03 4.56 5.13
N TRP A 131 -7.43 5.47 4.26
CA TRP A 131 -6.57 6.51 3.67
C TRP A 131 -6.55 7.81 4.49
N ASN A 132 -7.53 8.03 5.37
CA ASN A 132 -7.65 9.28 6.13
C ASN A 132 -6.50 9.44 7.13
N SER A 133 -5.94 10.65 7.16
CA SER A 133 -4.79 11.02 7.99
C SER A 133 -3.49 10.26 7.69
N MET A 134 -3.42 9.55 6.55
CA MET A 134 -2.26 8.79 6.13
C MET A 134 -1.86 9.17 4.70
N TYR A 135 -0.57 9.40 4.49
CA TYR A 135 0.01 9.50 3.15
C TYR A 135 0.61 8.15 2.74
N PHE A 136 0.31 7.73 1.54
CA PHE A 136 0.82 6.49 0.96
C PHE A 136 1.78 6.80 -0.17
N TRP A 137 2.98 6.28 -0.11
CA TRP A 137 3.94 6.38 -1.19
C TRP A 137 3.41 5.75 -2.48
N GLY A 138 3.58 6.46 -3.58
CA GLY A 138 3.40 5.95 -4.93
C GLY A 138 4.71 5.48 -5.55
N ALA A 139 4.61 4.68 -6.61
CA ALA A 139 5.79 4.21 -7.32
C ALA A 139 6.47 5.32 -8.14
N GLU A 140 5.72 6.34 -8.55
CA GLU A 140 6.21 7.39 -9.45
C GLU A 140 6.95 8.51 -8.73
N GLY A 141 7.92 9.09 -9.43
CA GLY A 141 8.60 10.33 -9.05
C GLY A 141 8.27 11.48 -9.99
N LEU A 142 8.15 12.69 -9.46
CA LEU A 142 7.97 13.91 -10.25
C LEU A 142 9.32 14.42 -10.78
N THR A 143 10.35 14.30 -10.00
CA THR A 143 11.74 14.64 -10.34
C THR A 143 12.68 13.52 -9.93
N THR A 144 13.98 13.76 -10.01
CA THR A 144 15.00 12.80 -9.55
C THR A 144 14.92 12.50 -8.06
N VAL A 145 14.38 13.43 -7.26
CA VAL A 145 14.30 13.31 -5.79
C VAL A 145 12.90 13.46 -5.22
N THR A 146 11.96 14.03 -5.98
CA THR A 146 10.59 14.26 -5.50
C THR A 146 9.70 13.10 -5.90
N ARG A 147 8.98 12.54 -4.94
CA ARG A 147 8.08 11.41 -5.07
C ARG A 147 6.63 11.81 -4.82
N ILE A 148 5.70 11.03 -5.34
CA ILE A 148 4.26 11.29 -5.26
C ILE A 148 3.66 10.42 -4.16
N ALA A 149 2.77 11.02 -3.36
CA ALA A 149 1.99 10.31 -2.36
C ALA A 149 0.49 10.59 -2.53
N ARG A 150 -0.35 9.74 -1.97
CA ARG A 150 -1.82 9.84 -2.03
C ARG A 150 -2.42 9.73 -0.63
N GLY A 151 -3.66 10.20 -0.48
CA GLY A 151 -4.43 10.05 0.76
C GLY A 151 -4.39 11.27 1.66
N CYS A 152 -4.43 11.06 2.96
CA CYS A 152 -4.43 12.01 4.07
C CYS A 152 -5.73 12.82 4.20
N HIS A 153 -5.94 13.85 3.40
CA HIS A 153 -7.12 14.72 3.52
C HIS A 153 -8.34 14.16 2.80
N THR A 154 -8.13 13.61 1.63
CA THR A 154 -9.12 12.86 0.86
C THR A 154 -8.41 11.71 0.13
N ALA A 155 -9.16 10.69 -0.29
CA ALA A 155 -8.61 9.62 -1.12
C ALA A 155 -8.06 10.12 -2.48
N TYR A 156 -8.49 11.30 -2.90
CA TYR A 156 -8.06 11.92 -4.16
C TYR A 156 -6.86 12.86 -4.00
N THR A 157 -6.47 13.21 -2.77
CA THR A 157 -5.34 14.11 -2.51
C THR A 157 -4.06 13.50 -3.09
N ARG A 158 -3.27 14.34 -3.75
CA ARG A 158 -1.86 14.10 -4.08
C ARG A 158 -1.01 15.05 -3.28
N ASP A 159 0.13 14.57 -2.87
CA ASP A 159 1.17 15.38 -2.25
C ASP A 159 2.54 14.95 -2.78
N TYR A 160 3.53 15.77 -2.55
CA TYR A 160 4.86 15.62 -3.10
C TYR A 160 5.88 15.77 -1.98
N ALA A 161 6.78 14.82 -1.88
CA ALA A 161 7.82 14.82 -0.85
C ALA A 161 9.16 14.37 -1.41
N ASP A 162 10.22 14.75 -0.72
CA ASP A 162 11.56 14.22 -0.95
C ASP A 162 11.59 12.72 -0.67
N GLU A 163 12.36 11.98 -1.46
CA GLU A 163 12.45 10.52 -1.33
C GLU A 163 13.05 10.04 -0.01
N ASP A 164 13.69 10.93 0.76
CA ASP A 164 14.20 10.71 2.10
C ASP A 164 13.23 11.17 3.21
N SER A 165 12.04 11.68 2.83
CA SER A 165 11.03 12.11 3.79
C SER A 165 10.48 10.93 4.58
N ARG A 166 10.31 11.11 5.88
CA ARG A 166 9.67 10.16 6.80
C ARG A 166 8.25 10.56 7.22
N TYR A 167 7.70 11.62 6.61
CA TYR A 167 6.34 12.07 6.89
C TYR A 167 5.26 11.25 6.16
N PHE A 168 5.67 10.40 5.23
CA PHE A 168 4.80 9.55 4.41
C PHE A 168 5.02 8.08 4.76
N ASN A 169 4.03 7.26 4.48
CA ASN A 169 3.98 5.86 4.89
C ASN A 169 3.76 4.93 3.70
#